data_f978f816a6a93755d96ee120fba1b691
#
_entry.id   f978f816a6a93755d96ee120fba1b691
#
_cell.length_a   1.000
_cell.length_b   1.000
_cell.length_c   1.000
_cell.angle_alpha   90.00
_cell.angle_beta   90.00
_cell.angle_gamma   90.00
#
_symmetry.space_group_name_H-M   'P 1'
#
loop_
_entity.id
_entity.type
_entity.pdbx_description
1 polymer ?
#
loop_
_entity_poly.entity_id
_entity_poly.type
_entity_poly.pdbx_seq_one_letter_code
_entity_poly.pdbx_strand_id
1 'polypeptide(L)'
;MPGLARMVHSIVLASLLSAAGAHGATVADPTAASGVNSAPCQAAAASSDTARAIASCGDVIADEHASRADRLMALTDRAGANAREDRLDRALDDYDTALRLDPKSADLLNARGEVWRRKGNRPKAMRDFDAALRLNPGHSAARANFKLLASELERLGAVMAIDAKPSFNCARTSRPLERTICDNSDLATLDRAINALQARAVRDAGRRDPAAAQNLRREQEEFAARRDSNFGSPGYDLQRALSERVDQLMAIGRH
;
A
#
# COMPACT_ATOMS: atom_id res chain seq x y z
N MET A 1 62.17 -39.72 -41.83
CA MET A 1 62.25 -39.55 -43.27
C MET A 1 61.31 -38.52 -43.74
N PRO A 2 61.70 -37.78 -44.76
CA PRO A 2 61.92 -36.32 -44.76
C PRO A 2 60.69 -35.65 -45.37
N GLY A 3 60.47 -34.40 -45.27
CA GLY A 3 61.18 -33.32 -45.79
C GLY A 3 60.21 -32.27 -46.32
N LEU A 4 60.78 -31.13 -46.32
CA LEU A 4 60.73 -30.03 -47.24
C LEU A 4 59.77 -28.85 -46.93
N ALA A 5 60.53 -27.85 -46.57
CA ALA A 5 60.23 -26.43 -46.61
C ALA A 5 59.85 -25.90 -48.01
N ARG A 6 59.14 -24.79 -48.04
CA ARG A 6 59.31 -23.63 -48.95
C ARG A 6 58.38 -22.53 -48.44
N MET A 7 58.89 -21.50 -47.89
CA MET A 7 59.29 -20.17 -48.35
C MET A 7 58.40 -19.64 -49.50
N VAL A 8 57.87 -18.48 -49.33
CA VAL A 8 58.04 -17.24 -50.10
C VAL A 8 56.75 -16.45 -50.29
N HIS A 9 56.77 -15.28 -49.97
CA HIS A 9 56.62 -13.95 -50.56
C HIS A 9 55.54 -13.09 -49.92
N SER A 10 56.04 -12.01 -49.38
CA SER A 10 55.36 -10.78 -49.08
C SER A 10 54.60 -10.19 -50.27
N ILE A 11 53.41 -9.79 -50.11
CA ILE A 11 52.81 -8.67 -50.86
C ILE A 11 52.13 -7.76 -49.89
N VAL A 12 52.71 -6.56 -49.75
CA VAL A 12 52.08 -5.41 -49.07
C VAL A 12 51.08 -4.80 -50.05
N LEU A 13 49.79 -4.81 -49.68
CA LEU A 13 48.81 -3.96 -50.35
C LEU A 13 48.23 -3.02 -49.30
N ALA A 14 48.61 -1.77 -49.41
CA ALA A 14 47.99 -0.67 -48.71
C ALA A 14 46.62 -0.41 -49.32
N SER A 15 45.58 -0.61 -48.58
CA SER A 15 44.22 -0.17 -48.91
C SER A 15 43.78 0.88 -47.94
N LEU A 16 43.67 2.09 -48.42
CA LEU A 16 43.00 3.21 -47.79
C LEU A 16 41.52 2.84 -47.56
N LEU A 17 41.10 2.67 -46.34
CA LEU A 17 39.68 2.61 -45.97
C LEU A 17 39.27 3.93 -45.33
N SER A 18 38.38 4.61 -46.03
CA SER A 18 37.67 5.79 -45.60
C SER A 18 36.94 5.52 -44.28
N ALA A 19 37.18 6.36 -43.30
CA ALA A 19 36.41 6.41 -42.07
C ALA A 19 34.98 6.92 -42.38
N ALA A 20 34.03 6.02 -42.50
CA ALA A 20 32.61 6.37 -42.39
C ALA A 20 32.29 6.60 -40.90
N GLY A 21 32.03 7.86 -40.53
CA GLY A 21 31.60 8.22 -39.20
C GLY A 21 30.27 7.55 -38.85
N ALA A 22 30.35 6.52 -38.02
CA ALA A 22 29.17 6.02 -37.35
C ALA A 22 28.75 7.08 -36.30
N HIS A 23 27.71 7.82 -36.61
CA HIS A 23 26.98 8.59 -35.58
C HIS A 23 26.32 7.57 -34.66
N GLY A 24 27.05 7.19 -33.61
CA GLY A 24 26.47 6.45 -32.49
C GLY A 24 25.42 7.34 -31.87
N ALA A 25 24.16 6.97 -32.06
CA ALA A 25 23.12 7.49 -31.19
C ALA A 25 23.49 7.05 -29.76
N THR A 26 23.97 7.99 -28.98
CA THR A 26 24.15 7.79 -27.54
C THR A 26 22.76 7.56 -26.97
N VAL A 27 22.45 6.30 -26.68
CA VAL A 27 21.35 5.97 -25.81
C VAL A 27 21.65 6.73 -24.51
N ALA A 28 20.82 7.71 -24.19
CA ALA A 28 20.97 8.48 -22.96
C ALA A 28 20.97 7.50 -21.80
N ASP A 29 22.06 7.52 -21.04
CA ASP A 29 22.21 6.72 -19.83
C ASP A 29 21.05 7.09 -18.89
N PRO A 30 20.19 6.14 -18.49
CA PRO A 30 19.08 6.43 -17.56
C PRO A 30 19.58 6.88 -16.17
N THR A 31 20.88 6.87 -15.93
CA THR A 31 21.56 7.42 -14.74
C THR A 31 22.09 8.83 -14.94
N ALA A 32 21.78 9.50 -16.07
CA ALA A 32 22.16 10.89 -16.26
C ALA A 32 21.68 11.71 -15.05
N ALA A 33 22.63 12.27 -14.31
CA ALA A 33 22.38 13.08 -13.12
C ALA A 33 21.34 14.14 -13.48
N SER A 34 20.19 14.12 -12.80
CA SER A 34 19.20 15.17 -12.97
C SER A 34 19.83 16.50 -12.57
N GLY A 35 19.53 17.58 -13.29
CA GLY A 35 19.98 18.91 -12.91
C GLY A 35 19.30 19.43 -11.63
N VAL A 36 18.45 18.62 -11.02
CA VAL A 36 17.66 18.96 -9.84
C VAL A 36 18.45 18.69 -8.57
N ASN A 37 18.51 19.69 -7.70
CA ASN A 37 19.12 19.52 -6.38
C ASN A 37 18.14 18.85 -5.40
N SER A 38 18.23 17.53 -5.28
CA SER A 38 17.42 16.74 -4.34
C SER A 38 18.00 16.69 -2.89
N ALA A 39 19.20 17.24 -2.67
CA ALA A 39 19.85 17.22 -1.35
C ALA A 39 19.03 17.87 -0.21
N PRO A 40 18.33 19.01 -0.40
CA PRO A 40 17.48 19.57 0.65
C PRO A 40 16.33 18.66 1.08
N CYS A 41 15.71 17.93 0.13
CA CYS A 41 14.68 16.95 0.40
C CYS A 41 15.22 15.80 1.24
N GLN A 42 16.33 15.18 0.82
CA GLN A 42 16.96 14.07 1.53
C GLN A 42 17.40 14.49 2.94
N ALA A 43 18.04 15.64 3.10
CA ALA A 43 18.48 16.14 4.40
C ALA A 43 17.29 16.39 5.35
N ALA A 44 16.20 16.95 4.84
CA ALA A 44 15.00 17.19 5.62
C ALA A 44 14.28 15.88 5.98
N ALA A 45 14.23 14.91 5.07
CA ALA A 45 13.64 13.60 5.33
C ALA A 45 14.40 12.80 6.40
N ALA A 46 15.74 12.93 6.41
CA ALA A 46 16.62 12.30 7.42
C ALA A 46 16.52 12.99 8.78
N SER A 47 16.08 14.24 8.83
CA SER A 47 15.80 14.97 10.06
C SER A 47 14.37 14.73 10.54
N SER A 48 14.03 15.18 11.75
CA SER A 48 12.65 15.16 12.24
C SER A 48 11.82 16.35 11.76
N ASP A 49 12.35 17.19 10.87
CA ASP A 49 11.67 18.37 10.34
C ASP A 49 10.72 17.99 9.19
N THR A 50 9.55 17.51 9.57
CA THR A 50 8.52 17.04 8.62
C THR A 50 8.00 18.16 7.72
N ALA A 51 7.88 19.37 8.23
CA ALA A 51 7.41 20.51 7.45
C ALA A 51 8.39 20.86 6.32
N ARG A 52 9.68 20.88 6.64
CA ARG A 52 10.74 21.10 5.65
C ARG A 52 10.82 19.97 4.63
N ALA A 53 10.68 18.72 5.09
CA ALA A 53 10.66 17.56 4.18
C ALA A 53 9.49 17.65 3.20
N ILE A 54 8.28 18.00 3.67
CA ILE A 54 7.11 18.15 2.80
C ILE A 54 7.33 19.24 1.76
N ALA A 55 7.90 20.39 2.15
CA ALA A 55 8.16 21.49 1.23
C ALA A 55 9.23 21.16 0.20
N SER A 56 10.46 20.81 0.67
CA SER A 56 11.60 20.58 -0.22
C SER A 56 11.45 19.35 -1.13
N CYS A 57 10.80 18.28 -0.66
CA CYS A 57 10.47 17.16 -1.54
C CYS A 57 9.34 17.53 -2.53
N GLY A 58 8.43 18.42 -2.12
CA GLY A 58 7.43 18.99 -3.02
C GLY A 58 8.05 19.70 -4.21
N ASP A 59 9.10 20.48 -3.97
CA ASP A 59 9.84 21.19 -5.03
C ASP A 59 10.47 20.21 -6.04
N VAL A 60 11.11 19.14 -5.56
CA VAL A 60 11.67 18.08 -6.43
C VAL A 60 10.59 17.38 -7.26
N ILE A 61 9.42 17.10 -6.67
CA ILE A 61 8.31 16.43 -7.37
C ILE A 61 7.75 17.35 -8.48
N ALA A 62 7.68 18.65 -8.23
CA ALA A 62 7.14 19.63 -9.18
C ALA A 62 8.12 19.96 -10.31
N ASP A 63 9.41 19.70 -10.15
CA ASP A 63 10.43 20.04 -11.15
C ASP A 63 10.31 19.10 -12.36
N GLU A 64 10.12 19.70 -13.55
CA GLU A 64 9.98 18.95 -14.81
C GLU A 64 11.26 18.19 -15.19
N HIS A 65 12.42 18.69 -14.76
CA HIS A 65 13.72 18.09 -15.04
C HIS A 65 14.12 17.02 -14.02
N ALA A 66 13.30 16.78 -12.99
CA ALA A 66 13.56 15.74 -12.02
C ALA A 66 13.58 14.37 -12.68
N SER A 67 14.63 13.60 -12.44
CA SER A 67 14.70 12.23 -12.91
C SER A 67 13.60 11.38 -12.27
N ARG A 68 13.29 10.23 -12.91
CA ARG A 68 12.37 9.25 -12.31
C ARG A 68 12.81 8.82 -10.91
N ALA A 69 14.13 8.66 -10.72
CA ALA A 69 14.71 8.25 -9.44
C ALA A 69 14.55 9.34 -8.37
N ASP A 70 14.86 10.60 -8.70
CA ASP A 70 14.69 11.72 -7.77
C ASP A 70 13.20 11.91 -7.39
N ARG A 71 12.32 11.79 -8.37
CA ARG A 71 10.87 11.90 -8.14
C ARG A 71 10.34 10.77 -7.28
N LEU A 72 10.80 9.54 -7.49
CA LEU A 72 10.45 8.38 -6.68
C LEU A 72 10.91 8.57 -5.23
N MET A 73 12.15 8.98 -5.03
CA MET A 73 12.73 9.27 -3.72
C MET A 73 11.94 10.38 -3.03
N ALA A 74 11.71 11.52 -3.71
CA ALA A 74 11.00 12.65 -3.12
C ALA A 74 9.55 12.34 -2.75
N LEU A 75 8.84 11.54 -3.56
CA LEU A 75 7.50 11.03 -3.23
C LEU A 75 7.52 10.15 -1.98
N THR A 76 8.49 9.24 -1.89
CA THR A 76 8.63 8.35 -0.74
C THR A 76 8.90 9.13 0.54
N ASP A 77 9.82 10.08 0.48
CA ASP A 77 10.20 10.91 1.63
C ASP A 77 9.07 11.83 2.08
N ARG A 78 8.35 12.45 1.13
CA ARG A 78 7.19 13.31 1.42
C ARG A 78 6.03 12.50 1.99
N ALA A 79 5.79 11.29 1.47
CA ALA A 79 4.80 10.38 2.01
C ALA A 79 5.10 10.02 3.47
N GLY A 80 6.35 9.67 3.77
CA GLY A 80 6.80 9.40 5.13
C GLY A 80 6.63 10.60 6.06
N ALA A 81 6.96 11.82 5.60
CA ALA A 81 6.75 13.06 6.36
C ALA A 81 5.26 13.34 6.61
N ASN A 82 4.41 13.22 5.57
CA ASN A 82 2.96 13.35 5.71
C ASN A 82 2.38 12.31 6.68
N ALA A 83 2.89 11.07 6.65
CA ALA A 83 2.46 10.03 7.58
C ALA A 83 2.83 10.38 9.03
N ARG A 84 4.01 10.93 9.29
CA ARG A 84 4.39 11.40 10.64
C ARG A 84 3.47 12.48 11.17
N GLU A 85 3.00 13.39 10.30
CA GLU A 85 2.05 14.47 10.61
C GLU A 85 0.58 14.01 10.66
N ASP A 86 0.33 12.70 10.61
CA ASP A 86 -1.02 12.11 10.53
C ASP A 86 -1.86 12.56 9.32
N ARG A 87 -1.20 13.09 8.28
CA ARG A 87 -1.82 13.46 7.01
C ARG A 87 -1.92 12.23 6.11
N LEU A 88 -2.65 11.20 6.58
CA LEU A 88 -2.62 9.86 6.03
C LEU A 88 -3.07 9.80 4.56
N ASP A 89 -4.07 10.60 4.16
CA ASP A 89 -4.52 10.64 2.78
C ASP A 89 -3.44 11.15 1.83
N ARG A 90 -2.75 12.23 2.19
CA ARG A 90 -1.63 12.75 1.40
C ARG A 90 -0.48 11.76 1.30
N ALA A 91 -0.19 11.05 2.39
CA ALA A 91 0.82 10.00 2.38
C ALA A 91 0.44 8.87 1.42
N LEU A 92 -0.83 8.46 1.39
CA LEU A 92 -1.33 7.43 0.47
C LEU A 92 -1.24 7.88 -0.99
N ASP A 93 -1.62 9.11 -1.31
CA ASP A 93 -1.53 9.67 -2.67
C ASP A 93 -0.08 9.66 -3.19
N ASP A 94 0.86 10.02 -2.33
CA ASP A 94 2.29 10.00 -2.67
C ASP A 94 2.81 8.57 -2.85
N TYR A 95 2.48 7.63 -1.94
CA TYR A 95 2.87 6.22 -2.10
C TYR A 95 2.22 5.57 -3.32
N ASP A 96 0.96 5.89 -3.63
CA ASP A 96 0.30 5.40 -4.84
C ASP A 96 1.01 5.90 -6.09
N THR A 97 1.47 7.15 -6.09
CA THR A 97 2.25 7.72 -7.18
C THR A 97 3.63 7.08 -7.28
N ALA A 98 4.31 6.88 -6.15
CA ALA A 98 5.59 6.18 -6.09
C ALA A 98 5.49 4.73 -6.62
N LEU A 99 4.43 4.01 -6.26
CA LEU A 99 4.17 2.65 -6.74
C LEU A 99 3.81 2.59 -8.23
N ARG A 100 3.29 3.67 -8.83
CA ARG A 100 3.19 3.76 -10.30
C ARG A 100 4.56 3.91 -10.96
N LEU A 101 5.51 4.56 -10.29
CA LEU A 101 6.88 4.65 -10.76
C LEU A 101 7.67 3.35 -10.51
N ASP A 102 7.51 2.72 -9.35
CA ASP A 102 8.13 1.43 -9.02
C ASP A 102 7.13 0.44 -8.43
N PRO A 103 6.40 -0.30 -9.27
CA PRO A 103 5.35 -1.23 -8.83
C PRO A 103 5.88 -2.49 -8.15
N LYS A 104 7.20 -2.74 -8.19
CA LYS A 104 7.82 -3.93 -7.59
C LYS A 104 8.62 -3.63 -6.32
N SER A 105 8.47 -2.46 -5.74
CA SER A 105 9.13 -2.11 -4.49
C SER A 105 8.38 -2.70 -3.29
N ALA A 106 9.01 -3.67 -2.63
CA ALA A 106 8.49 -4.23 -1.39
C ALA A 106 8.47 -3.20 -0.25
N ASP A 107 9.44 -2.29 -0.23
CA ASP A 107 9.54 -1.21 0.76
C ASP A 107 8.35 -0.23 0.64
N LEU A 108 8.01 0.18 -0.58
CA LEU A 108 6.87 1.08 -0.81
C LEU A 108 5.54 0.43 -0.44
N LEU A 109 5.35 -0.85 -0.78
CA LEU A 109 4.16 -1.60 -0.38
C LEU A 109 4.07 -1.71 1.14
N ASN A 110 5.17 -2.05 1.81
CA ASN A 110 5.20 -2.09 3.26
C ASN A 110 4.86 -0.73 3.88
N ALA A 111 5.46 0.36 3.38
CA ALA A 111 5.22 1.71 3.87
C ALA A 111 3.76 2.15 3.68
N ARG A 112 3.18 1.87 2.50
CA ARG A 112 1.76 2.14 2.24
C ARG A 112 0.84 1.31 3.13
N GLY A 113 1.17 0.04 3.35
CA GLY A 113 0.46 -0.85 4.26
C GLY A 113 0.43 -0.33 5.70
N GLU A 114 1.54 0.24 6.18
CA GLU A 114 1.59 0.91 7.49
C GLU A 114 0.62 2.10 7.56
N VAL A 115 0.56 2.93 6.51
CA VAL A 115 -0.38 4.06 6.45
C VAL A 115 -1.83 3.56 6.43
N TRP A 116 -2.14 2.51 5.66
CA TRP A 116 -3.47 1.88 5.68
C TRP A 116 -3.83 1.34 7.07
N ARG A 117 -2.88 0.71 7.77
CA ARG A 117 -3.09 0.22 9.13
C ARG A 117 -3.42 1.36 10.10
N ARG A 118 -2.67 2.47 10.04
CA ARG A 118 -2.95 3.68 10.84
C ARG A 118 -4.29 4.30 10.51
N LYS A 119 -4.70 4.28 9.24
CA LYS A 119 -6.02 4.75 8.77
C LYS A 119 -7.16 3.79 9.17
N GLY A 120 -6.86 2.65 9.79
CA GLY A 120 -7.84 1.64 10.18
C GLY A 120 -8.27 0.71 9.04
N ASN A 121 -7.73 0.86 7.83
CA ASN A 121 -8.06 -0.02 6.72
C ASN A 121 -7.18 -1.28 6.74
N ARG A 122 -7.51 -2.19 7.65
CA ARG A 122 -6.80 -3.44 7.86
C ARG A 122 -6.74 -4.33 6.62
N PRO A 123 -7.81 -4.46 5.81
CA PRO A 123 -7.75 -5.27 4.60
C PRO A 123 -6.73 -4.76 3.57
N LYS A 124 -6.66 -3.44 3.35
CA LYS A 124 -5.65 -2.86 2.45
C LYS A 124 -4.24 -3.02 3.01
N ALA A 125 -4.05 -2.78 4.31
CA ALA A 125 -2.77 -2.99 4.97
C ALA A 125 -2.27 -4.44 4.79
N MET A 126 -3.14 -5.43 5.02
CA MET A 126 -2.79 -6.83 4.88
C MET A 126 -2.41 -7.20 3.44
N ARG A 127 -3.14 -6.69 2.45
CA ARG A 127 -2.80 -6.90 1.02
C ARG A 127 -1.45 -6.32 0.65
N ASP A 128 -1.13 -5.14 1.14
CA ASP A 128 0.14 -4.50 0.87
C ASP A 128 1.31 -5.25 1.53
N PHE A 129 1.17 -5.67 2.79
CA PHE A 129 2.20 -6.47 3.46
C PHE A 129 2.40 -7.83 2.78
N ASP A 130 1.32 -8.50 2.38
CA ASP A 130 1.39 -9.75 1.64
C ASP A 130 2.06 -9.57 0.26
N ALA A 131 1.71 -8.52 -0.47
CA ALA A 131 2.35 -8.18 -1.74
C ALA A 131 3.85 -7.89 -1.57
N ALA A 132 4.23 -7.15 -0.52
CA ALA A 132 5.63 -6.89 -0.18
C ALA A 132 6.40 -8.21 0.08
N LEU A 133 5.79 -9.15 0.80
CA LEU A 133 6.38 -10.47 1.08
C LEU A 133 6.46 -11.38 -0.14
N ARG A 134 5.53 -11.28 -1.08
CA ARG A 134 5.65 -12.00 -2.36
C ARG A 134 6.81 -11.48 -3.21
N LEU A 135 7.06 -10.16 -3.20
CA LEU A 135 8.18 -9.56 -3.92
C LEU A 135 9.52 -9.81 -3.23
N ASN A 136 9.55 -9.69 -1.93
CA ASN A 136 10.74 -9.93 -1.11
C ASN A 136 10.37 -10.79 0.12
N PRO A 137 10.48 -12.12 0.04
CA PRO A 137 10.21 -13.00 1.18
C PRO A 137 11.12 -12.75 2.39
N GLY A 138 12.27 -12.11 2.19
CA GLY A 138 13.21 -11.71 3.25
C GLY A 138 12.87 -10.40 3.94
N HIS A 139 11.84 -9.66 3.51
CA HIS A 139 11.52 -8.34 4.04
C HIS A 139 11.02 -8.43 5.50
N SER A 140 11.93 -8.19 6.44
CA SER A 140 11.67 -8.39 7.88
C SER A 140 10.55 -7.52 8.44
N ALA A 141 10.51 -6.24 8.06
CA ALA A 141 9.48 -5.30 8.50
C ALA A 141 8.08 -5.70 7.99
N ALA A 142 7.95 -6.03 6.70
CA ALA A 142 6.67 -6.48 6.16
C ALA A 142 6.18 -7.77 6.82
N ARG A 143 7.11 -8.70 7.12
CA ARG A 143 6.79 -9.94 7.85
C ARG A 143 6.32 -9.66 9.26
N ALA A 144 6.97 -8.74 9.98
CA ALA A 144 6.57 -8.35 11.33
C ALA A 144 5.18 -7.68 11.31
N ASN A 145 4.95 -6.76 10.39
CA ASN A 145 3.69 -6.04 10.24
C ASN A 145 2.54 -6.99 9.86
N PHE A 146 2.78 -7.90 8.91
CA PHE A 146 1.82 -8.92 8.53
C PHE A 146 1.43 -9.80 9.71
N LYS A 147 2.42 -10.34 10.44
CA LYS A 147 2.18 -11.20 11.63
C LYS A 147 1.43 -10.46 12.72
N LEU A 148 1.83 -9.21 13.01
CA LEU A 148 1.16 -8.40 14.02
C LEU A 148 -0.31 -8.20 13.68
N LEU A 149 -0.60 -7.79 12.45
CA LEU A 149 -1.97 -7.55 11.99
C LEU A 149 -2.78 -8.85 11.91
N ALA A 150 -2.19 -9.96 11.45
CA ALA A 150 -2.82 -11.28 11.44
C ALA A 150 -3.18 -11.74 12.85
N SER A 151 -2.24 -11.65 13.80
CA SER A 151 -2.48 -12.02 15.21
C SER A 151 -3.54 -11.15 15.87
N GLU A 152 -3.58 -9.86 15.53
CA GLU A 152 -4.63 -8.95 15.98
C GLU A 152 -6.00 -9.43 15.49
N LEU A 153 -6.12 -9.72 14.19
CA LEU A 153 -7.35 -10.21 13.57
C LEU A 153 -7.78 -11.58 14.11
N GLU A 154 -6.84 -12.50 14.29
CA GLU A 154 -7.13 -13.80 14.90
C GLU A 154 -7.64 -13.70 16.34
N ARG A 155 -6.97 -12.90 17.19
CA ARG A 155 -7.43 -12.67 18.57
C ARG A 155 -8.83 -12.10 18.65
N LEU A 156 -9.22 -11.35 17.64
CA LEU A 156 -10.52 -10.71 17.55
C LEU A 156 -11.59 -11.61 16.91
N GLY A 157 -11.20 -12.82 16.45
CA GLY A 157 -12.09 -13.73 15.74
C GLY A 157 -12.52 -13.22 14.38
N ALA A 158 -11.84 -12.19 13.89
CA ALA A 158 -11.99 -11.71 12.53
C ALA A 158 -11.12 -12.60 11.64
N VAL A 159 -11.64 -13.75 11.23
CA VAL A 159 -11.03 -14.55 10.17
C VAL A 159 -11.02 -13.68 8.92
N MET A 160 -9.85 -13.29 8.45
CA MET A 160 -9.72 -12.65 7.14
C MET A 160 -10.30 -13.61 6.11
N ALA A 161 -11.44 -13.27 5.55
CA ALA A 161 -11.99 -14.02 4.45
C ALA A 161 -11.09 -13.80 3.24
N ILE A 162 -10.32 -14.82 2.90
CA ILE A 162 -9.53 -14.87 1.66
C ILE A 162 -10.41 -14.57 0.44
N ASP A 163 -11.71 -14.83 0.56
CA ASP A 163 -12.71 -14.66 -0.49
C ASP A 163 -13.36 -13.27 -0.57
N ALA A 164 -13.04 -12.33 0.33
CA ALA A 164 -13.62 -10.98 0.36
C ALA A 164 -15.16 -10.95 0.14
N LYS A 165 -15.89 -11.92 0.71
CA LYS A 165 -17.35 -11.99 0.60
C LYS A 165 -18.00 -11.33 1.81
N PRO A 166 -19.12 -10.60 1.68
CA PRO A 166 -19.86 -10.05 2.81
C PRO A 166 -20.57 -11.16 3.63
N SER A 167 -21.14 -10.79 4.76
CA SER A 167 -21.86 -11.71 5.64
C SER A 167 -23.21 -12.20 5.10
N PHE A 168 -23.67 -11.61 4.00
CA PHE A 168 -24.95 -11.90 3.33
C PHE A 168 -24.75 -12.37 1.87
N ASN A 169 -25.82 -12.89 1.27
CA ASN A 169 -25.75 -13.44 -0.09
C ASN A 169 -25.93 -12.36 -1.16
N CYS A 170 -24.86 -11.99 -1.83
CA CYS A 170 -24.84 -10.98 -2.89
C CYS A 170 -25.77 -11.28 -4.06
N ALA A 171 -26.02 -12.55 -4.39
CA ALA A 171 -26.90 -12.93 -5.49
C ALA A 171 -28.39 -12.68 -5.19
N ARG A 172 -28.75 -12.45 -3.92
CA ARG A 172 -30.15 -12.26 -3.48
C ARG A 172 -30.45 -10.85 -3.00
N THR A 173 -29.45 -9.96 -2.99
CA THR A 173 -29.67 -8.61 -2.51
C THR A 173 -30.21 -7.67 -3.58
N SER A 174 -31.23 -6.89 -3.21
CA SER A 174 -31.77 -5.79 -4.03
C SER A 174 -31.45 -4.41 -3.46
N ARG A 175 -30.95 -4.34 -2.22
CA ARG A 175 -30.69 -3.10 -1.49
C ARG A 175 -29.43 -2.41 -2.03
N PRO A 176 -29.49 -1.09 -2.31
CA PRO A 176 -28.35 -0.35 -2.87
C PRO A 176 -27.07 -0.45 -2.02
N LEU A 177 -27.21 -0.30 -0.68
CA LEU A 177 -26.10 -0.44 0.26
C LEU A 177 -25.43 -1.81 0.17
N GLU A 178 -26.22 -2.88 0.16
CA GLU A 178 -25.69 -4.25 0.10
C GLU A 178 -24.98 -4.51 -1.24
N ARG A 179 -25.51 -3.98 -2.35
CA ARG A 179 -24.83 -4.03 -3.65
C ARG A 179 -23.48 -3.32 -3.59
N THR A 180 -23.41 -2.11 -3.03
CA THR A 180 -22.16 -1.38 -2.87
C THR A 180 -21.14 -2.19 -2.05
N ILE A 181 -21.58 -2.89 -0.99
CA ILE A 181 -20.71 -3.77 -0.20
C ILE A 181 -20.26 -4.97 -1.06
N CYS A 182 -21.15 -5.59 -1.82
CA CYS A 182 -20.82 -6.73 -2.69
C CYS A 182 -19.80 -6.38 -3.78
N ASP A 183 -19.92 -5.20 -4.36
CA ASP A 183 -19.07 -4.73 -5.46
C ASP A 183 -17.68 -4.24 -4.98
N ASN A 184 -17.50 -4.13 -3.65
CA ASN A 184 -16.27 -3.64 -3.05
C ASN A 184 -15.70 -4.66 -2.04
N SER A 185 -14.58 -5.28 -2.38
CA SER A 185 -13.93 -6.31 -1.55
C SER A 185 -13.53 -5.83 -0.15
N ASP A 186 -13.22 -4.53 -0.01
CA ASP A 186 -12.83 -3.96 1.28
C ASP A 186 -14.04 -3.79 2.19
N LEU A 187 -15.15 -3.28 1.63
CA LEU A 187 -16.41 -3.16 2.36
C LEU A 187 -16.97 -4.54 2.74
N ALA A 188 -16.87 -5.52 1.83
CA ALA A 188 -17.29 -6.90 2.11
C ALA A 188 -16.47 -7.53 3.24
N THR A 189 -15.17 -7.27 3.30
CA THR A 189 -14.28 -7.74 4.37
C THR A 189 -14.62 -7.07 5.70
N LEU A 190 -14.88 -5.75 5.71
CA LEU A 190 -15.29 -5.03 6.93
C LEU A 190 -16.65 -5.50 7.43
N ASP A 191 -17.63 -5.69 6.55
CA ASP A 191 -18.94 -6.23 6.92
C ASP A 191 -18.85 -7.59 7.60
N ARG A 192 -18.05 -8.50 7.02
CA ARG A 192 -17.81 -9.81 7.62
C ARG A 192 -17.13 -9.71 8.99
N ALA A 193 -16.10 -8.84 9.11
CA ALA A 193 -15.40 -8.63 10.37
C ALA A 193 -16.35 -8.14 11.46
N ILE A 194 -17.24 -7.18 11.16
CA ILE A 194 -18.25 -6.69 12.09
C ILE A 194 -19.13 -7.84 12.58
N ASN A 195 -19.66 -8.67 11.68
CA ASN A 195 -20.54 -9.78 12.06
C ASN A 195 -19.82 -10.82 12.91
N ALA A 196 -18.58 -11.17 12.58
CA ALA A 196 -17.80 -12.12 13.37
C ALA A 196 -17.47 -11.60 14.78
N LEU A 197 -17.03 -10.35 14.88
CA LEU A 197 -16.71 -9.69 16.16
C LEU A 197 -17.94 -9.50 17.03
N GLN A 198 -19.06 -9.05 16.44
CA GLN A 198 -20.33 -8.90 17.12
C GLN A 198 -20.82 -10.23 17.70
N ALA A 199 -20.82 -11.29 16.88
CA ALA A 199 -21.24 -12.62 17.33
C ALA A 199 -20.37 -13.14 18.49
N ARG A 200 -19.07 -12.86 18.46
CA ARG A 200 -18.15 -13.19 19.55
C ARG A 200 -18.45 -12.39 20.81
N ALA A 201 -18.53 -11.05 20.68
CA ALA A 201 -18.81 -10.17 21.82
C ALA A 201 -20.10 -10.55 22.52
N VAL A 202 -21.18 -10.82 21.75
CA VAL A 202 -22.47 -11.27 22.30
C VAL A 202 -22.35 -12.61 23.02
N ARG A 203 -21.64 -13.60 22.46
CA ARG A 203 -21.42 -14.90 23.13
C ARG A 203 -20.62 -14.74 24.42
N ASP A 204 -19.56 -13.93 24.40
CA ASP A 204 -18.66 -13.76 25.55
C ASP A 204 -19.36 -12.97 26.67
N ALA A 205 -20.14 -11.92 26.32
CA ALA A 205 -20.97 -11.21 27.26
C ALA A 205 -22.08 -12.10 27.84
N GLY A 206 -22.76 -12.87 27.01
CA GLY A 206 -23.86 -13.74 27.44
C GLY A 206 -23.48 -14.84 28.42
N ARG A 207 -22.20 -15.21 28.47
CA ARG A 207 -21.68 -16.15 29.49
C ARG A 207 -21.55 -15.53 30.88
N ARG A 208 -21.43 -14.20 30.95
CA ARG A 208 -21.20 -13.45 32.18
C ARG A 208 -22.48 -12.67 32.61
N ASP A 209 -23.08 -12.01 31.64
CA ASP A 209 -24.25 -11.13 31.84
C ASP A 209 -25.17 -11.14 30.61
N PRO A 210 -26.34 -11.79 30.67
CA PRO A 210 -27.30 -11.80 29.57
C PRO A 210 -27.80 -10.40 29.16
N ALA A 211 -27.87 -9.44 30.09
CA ALA A 211 -28.29 -8.07 29.79
C ALA A 211 -27.25 -7.34 28.95
N ALA A 212 -25.96 -7.52 29.25
CA ALA A 212 -24.88 -6.99 28.42
C ALA A 212 -24.93 -7.56 26.98
N ALA A 213 -25.23 -8.84 26.83
CA ALA A 213 -25.40 -9.44 25.50
C ALA A 213 -26.61 -8.84 24.73
N GLN A 214 -27.70 -8.53 25.40
CA GLN A 214 -28.86 -7.85 24.79
C GLN A 214 -28.51 -6.41 24.38
N ASN A 215 -27.78 -5.70 25.22
CA ASN A 215 -27.31 -4.35 24.90
C ASN A 215 -26.45 -4.34 23.65
N LEU A 216 -25.49 -5.27 23.53
CA LEU A 216 -24.63 -5.40 22.35
C LEU A 216 -25.43 -5.68 21.06
N ARG A 217 -26.50 -6.49 21.14
CA ARG A 217 -27.39 -6.71 19.98
C ARG A 217 -28.09 -5.42 19.57
N ARG A 218 -28.67 -4.70 20.54
CA ARG A 218 -29.36 -3.43 20.30
C ARG A 218 -28.40 -2.39 19.68
N GLU A 219 -27.19 -2.24 20.20
CA GLU A 219 -26.18 -1.35 19.63
C GLU A 219 -25.85 -1.68 18.18
N GLN A 220 -25.83 -2.97 17.82
CA GLN A 220 -25.58 -3.39 16.45
C GLN A 220 -26.78 -3.06 15.54
N GLU A 221 -28.00 -3.22 16.01
CA GLU A 221 -29.22 -2.84 15.28
C GLU A 221 -29.27 -1.33 15.05
N GLU A 222 -28.94 -0.54 16.07
CA GLU A 222 -28.82 0.91 15.96
C GLU A 222 -27.72 1.35 15.00
N PHE A 223 -26.57 0.69 15.03
CA PHE A 223 -25.50 0.95 14.07
C PHE A 223 -25.97 0.66 12.64
N ALA A 224 -26.59 -0.49 12.40
CA ALA A 224 -27.11 -0.87 11.09
C ALA A 224 -28.17 0.15 10.60
N ALA A 225 -29.10 0.57 11.45
CA ALA A 225 -30.10 1.56 11.11
C ALA A 225 -29.49 2.92 10.76
N ARG A 226 -28.51 3.41 11.54
CA ARG A 226 -27.81 4.66 11.23
C ARG A 226 -27.01 4.56 9.92
N ARG A 227 -26.32 3.46 9.70
CA ARG A 227 -25.59 3.19 8.44
C ARG A 227 -26.53 3.25 7.25
N ASP A 228 -27.65 2.55 7.34
CA ASP A 228 -28.62 2.45 6.25
C ASP A 228 -29.30 3.80 5.95
N SER A 229 -29.62 4.58 7.00
CA SER A 229 -30.23 5.92 6.84
C SER A 229 -29.27 6.96 6.29
N ASN A 230 -27.97 6.86 6.59
CA ASN A 230 -26.96 7.82 6.13
C ASN A 230 -26.38 7.44 4.77
N PHE A 231 -26.58 6.21 4.30
CA PHE A 231 -26.03 5.76 3.02
C PHE A 231 -26.56 6.61 1.86
N GLY A 232 -25.65 7.14 1.07
CA GLY A 232 -25.97 8.05 -0.06
C GLY A 232 -26.10 9.53 0.33
N SER A 233 -26.03 9.87 1.63
CA SER A 233 -26.02 11.28 2.07
C SER A 233 -24.69 11.96 1.73
N PRO A 234 -24.70 13.26 1.39
CA PRO A 234 -23.46 14.01 1.12
C PRO A 234 -22.47 13.92 2.29
N GLY A 235 -21.22 13.55 1.99
CA GLY A 235 -20.16 13.44 3.00
C GLY A 235 -20.17 12.16 3.84
N TYR A 236 -21.12 11.26 3.66
CA TYR A 236 -21.10 9.97 4.35
C TYR A 236 -20.08 9.00 3.74
N ASP A 237 -19.10 8.60 4.54
CA ASP A 237 -18.07 7.64 4.17
C ASP A 237 -18.40 6.27 4.79
N LEU A 238 -18.94 5.36 3.98
CA LEU A 238 -19.30 4.01 4.39
C LEU A 238 -18.09 3.20 4.87
N GLN A 239 -16.94 3.34 4.21
CA GLN A 239 -15.74 2.61 4.60
C GLN A 239 -15.26 3.02 5.97
N ARG A 240 -15.25 4.34 6.25
CA ARG A 240 -14.91 4.87 7.57
C ARG A 240 -15.88 4.36 8.63
N ALA A 241 -17.18 4.45 8.40
CA ALA A 241 -18.21 4.00 9.35
C ALA A 241 -18.06 2.51 9.71
N LEU A 242 -17.78 1.65 8.71
CA LEU A 242 -17.54 0.22 8.95
C LEU A 242 -16.23 -0.01 9.69
N SER A 243 -15.16 0.73 9.36
CA SER A 243 -13.86 0.63 10.05
C SER A 243 -13.97 1.03 11.52
N GLU A 244 -14.61 2.16 11.81
CA GLU A 244 -14.87 2.62 13.18
C GLU A 244 -15.68 1.61 13.99
N ARG A 245 -16.68 0.95 13.37
CA ARG A 245 -17.45 -0.10 14.04
C ARG A 245 -16.59 -1.32 14.37
N VAL A 246 -15.71 -1.74 13.47
CA VAL A 246 -14.73 -2.80 13.74
C VAL A 246 -13.89 -2.42 14.97
N ASP A 247 -13.37 -1.19 15.03
CA ASP A 247 -12.55 -0.72 16.14
C ASP A 247 -13.29 -0.71 17.48
N GLN A 248 -14.57 -0.27 17.49
CA GLN A 248 -15.43 -0.32 18.68
C GLN A 248 -15.61 -1.75 19.18
N LEU A 249 -15.95 -2.68 18.29
CA LEU A 249 -16.13 -4.09 18.65
C LEU A 249 -14.84 -4.74 19.15
N MET A 250 -13.71 -4.34 18.60
CA MET A 250 -12.39 -4.79 19.07
C MET A 250 -12.05 -4.28 20.46
N ALA A 251 -12.48 -3.07 20.80
CA ALA A 251 -12.27 -2.51 22.15
C ALA A 251 -13.01 -3.31 23.22
N ILE A 252 -14.21 -3.81 22.91
CA ILE A 252 -15.04 -4.62 23.85
C ILE A 252 -14.33 -5.91 24.25
N GLY A 253 -13.59 -6.55 23.33
CA GLY A 253 -12.90 -7.83 23.59
C GLY A 253 -11.61 -7.71 24.40
N ARG A 254 -11.21 -6.48 24.83
CA ARG A 254 -9.99 -6.23 25.61
C ARG A 254 -10.20 -6.19 27.13
N HIS A 255 -11.42 -6.31 27.60
CA HIS A 255 -11.84 -6.38 29.01
C HIS A 255 -12.45 -7.75 29.31
#